data_c45acf04767041e5c6e7fda52b06805a
#
_entry.id   c45acf04767041e5c6e7fda52b06805a
#
_cell.length_a   1.000
_cell.length_b   1.000
_cell.length_c   1.000
_cell.angle_alpha   90.00
_cell.angle_beta   90.00
_cell.angle_gamma   90.00
#
_symmetry.space_group_name_H-M   'P 1'
#
loop_
_entity.id
_entity.type
_entity.pdbx_description
1 polymer ?
#
loop_
_entity_poly.entity_id
_entity_poly.type
_entity_poly.pdbx_seq_one_letter_code
_entity_poly.pdbx_strand_id
1 'polypeptide(L)'
;VGISTFYRLLEEHGTAQCALEHLPEVARAAGVDNYIPHGEEHVIAEMRRGQKAGAHLIFRGTPAYPAGFNDLNDAPPFFWAVGDPTLLHRPTLGLVGARNASSLGTGMSRFLATTLGEEGYVICSGLARGVDTAAHAAAIGTGTIAVLGGGVDVVYPAENAQLTRQIRENGLLILNNPWEPNPKRGISPYAIG
;
A
#
# COMPACT_ATOMS: atom_id res chain seq x y z
N VAL A 1 13.96 2.75 9.11
CA VAL A 1 13.41 2.25 10.39
C VAL A 1 12.08 1.55 10.11
N GLY A 2 11.78 0.49 10.86
CA GLY A 2 10.49 -0.18 10.80
C GLY A 2 9.39 0.64 11.51
N ILE A 3 8.13 0.29 11.28
CA ILE A 3 6.96 1.03 11.78
C ILE A 3 6.98 1.13 13.32
N SER A 4 7.25 0.03 14.02
CA SER A 4 7.31 0.03 15.50
C SER A 4 8.42 0.95 16.03
N THR A 5 9.59 0.98 15.37
CA THR A 5 10.70 1.88 15.72
C THR A 5 10.32 3.34 15.44
N PHE A 6 9.60 3.61 14.35
CA PHE A 6 9.12 4.95 14.02
C PHE A 6 8.21 5.51 15.13
N TYR A 7 7.21 4.74 15.57
CA TYR A 7 6.31 5.19 16.62
C TYR A 7 7.01 5.34 17.97
N ARG A 8 7.89 4.40 18.35
CA ARG A 8 8.69 4.49 19.56
C ARG A 8 9.55 5.77 19.57
N LEU A 9 10.22 6.08 18.46
CA LEU A 9 11.03 7.29 18.36
C LEU A 9 10.20 8.58 18.45
N LEU A 10 9.00 8.60 17.87
CA LEU A 10 8.09 9.73 18.01
C LEU A 10 7.63 9.93 19.45
N GLU A 11 7.36 8.84 20.17
CA GLU A 11 6.96 8.88 21.57
C GLU A 11 8.12 9.36 22.47
N GLU A 12 9.34 8.86 22.24
CA GLU A 12 10.54 9.22 23.01
C GLU A 12 11.00 10.68 22.76
N HIS A 13 10.91 11.17 21.52
CA HIS A 13 11.48 12.47 21.12
C HIS A 13 10.43 13.54 20.83
N GLY A 14 9.15 13.21 20.85
CA GLY A 14 8.00 14.12 20.68
C GLY A 14 7.77 14.59 19.25
N THR A 15 8.79 14.79 18.43
CA THR A 15 8.69 15.22 17.03
C THR A 15 9.51 14.37 16.08
N ALA A 16 9.08 14.29 14.83
CA ALA A 16 9.84 13.56 13.80
C ALA A 16 11.22 14.20 13.55
N GLN A 17 11.35 15.50 13.67
CA GLN A 17 12.62 16.18 13.51
C GLN A 17 13.62 15.79 14.62
N CYS A 18 13.20 15.87 15.88
CA CYS A 18 14.04 15.45 17.01
C CYS A 18 14.40 13.96 16.91
N ALA A 19 13.43 13.10 16.52
CA ALA A 19 13.66 11.68 16.30
C ALA A 19 14.71 11.43 15.19
N LEU A 20 14.67 12.20 14.11
CA LEU A 20 15.62 12.09 13.00
C LEU A 20 17.04 12.49 13.41
N GLU A 21 17.19 13.53 14.23
CA GLU A 21 18.47 14.01 14.78
C GLU A 21 19.14 12.95 15.67
N HIS A 22 18.36 12.20 16.47
CA HIS A 22 18.84 11.14 17.34
C HIS A 22 18.98 9.77 16.65
N LEU A 23 18.47 9.63 15.44
CA LEU A 23 18.47 8.34 14.73
C LEU A 23 19.86 7.69 14.54
N PRO A 24 20.96 8.44 14.29
CA PRO A 24 22.31 7.84 14.23
C PRO A 24 22.77 7.21 15.55
N GLU A 25 22.37 7.79 16.70
CA GLU A 25 22.69 7.25 18.03
C GLU A 25 21.90 5.97 18.30
N VAL A 26 20.62 5.97 17.96
CA VAL A 26 19.74 4.79 18.08
C VAL A 26 20.24 3.66 17.19
N ALA A 27 20.66 3.96 15.97
CA ALA A 27 21.23 2.98 15.05
C ALA A 27 22.53 2.36 15.61
N ARG A 28 23.42 3.19 16.18
CA ARG A 28 24.66 2.74 16.81
C ARG A 28 24.37 1.82 18.02
N ALA A 29 23.41 2.18 18.86
CA ALA A 29 22.98 1.34 19.97
C ALA A 29 22.40 -0.01 19.53
N ALA A 30 21.85 -0.08 18.31
CA ALA A 30 21.37 -1.31 17.65
C ALA A 30 22.47 -2.06 16.87
N GLY A 31 23.75 -1.63 16.97
CA GLY A 31 24.88 -2.29 16.30
C GLY A 31 25.07 -1.88 14.83
N VAL A 32 24.45 -0.79 14.40
CA VAL A 32 24.61 -0.24 13.04
C VAL A 32 25.53 0.98 13.11
N ASP A 33 26.79 0.78 12.80
CA ASP A 33 27.78 1.85 12.74
C ASP A 33 27.61 2.69 11.47
N ASN A 34 27.90 3.99 11.59
CA ASN A 34 27.89 4.95 10.47
C ASN A 34 26.52 5.04 9.73
N TYR A 35 25.41 4.88 10.46
CA TYR A 35 24.08 5.10 9.89
C TYR A 35 23.90 6.56 9.48
N ILE A 36 23.59 6.78 8.21
CA ILE A 36 23.29 8.11 7.68
C ILE A 36 21.81 8.11 7.27
N PRO A 37 20.97 8.96 7.89
CA PRO A 37 19.59 9.14 7.46
C PRO A 37 19.54 9.55 5.99
N HIS A 38 18.49 9.15 5.28
CA HIS A 38 18.26 9.65 3.92
C HIS A 38 18.16 11.17 3.94
N GLY A 39 18.92 11.81 3.06
CA GLY A 39 18.92 13.26 2.91
C GLY A 39 17.57 13.78 2.37
N GLU A 40 17.30 15.05 2.62
CA GLU A 40 16.10 15.76 2.17
C GLU A 40 15.88 15.63 0.66
N GLU A 41 16.94 15.57 -0.13
CA GLU A 41 16.89 15.40 -1.59
C GLU A 41 16.16 14.12 -2.02
N HIS A 42 16.34 13.03 -1.29
CA HIS A 42 15.64 11.76 -1.56
C HIS A 42 14.14 11.89 -1.29
N VAL A 43 13.77 12.55 -0.20
CA VAL A 43 12.38 12.80 0.18
C VAL A 43 11.70 13.69 -0.87
N ILE A 44 12.37 14.78 -1.28
CA ILE A 44 11.87 15.68 -2.33
C ILE A 44 11.72 14.95 -3.66
N ALA A 45 12.66 14.09 -4.02
CA ALA A 45 12.58 13.29 -5.25
C ALA A 45 11.38 12.32 -5.20
N GLU A 46 11.14 11.65 -4.07
CA GLU A 46 9.98 10.79 -3.88
C GLU A 46 8.67 11.58 -3.96
N MET A 47 8.57 12.73 -3.28
CA MET A 47 7.41 13.62 -3.34
C MET A 47 7.09 14.07 -4.78
N ARG A 48 8.11 14.47 -5.55
CA ARG A 48 7.95 14.83 -6.97
C ARG A 48 7.46 13.66 -7.82
N ARG A 49 7.94 12.46 -7.57
CA ARG A 49 7.46 11.25 -8.26
C ARG A 49 6.00 10.98 -7.93
N GLY A 50 5.62 11.08 -6.67
CA GLY A 50 4.24 10.96 -6.22
C GLY A 50 3.33 11.93 -6.96
N GLN A 51 3.67 13.21 -6.98
CA GLN A 51 2.94 14.24 -7.71
C GLN A 51 2.81 13.92 -9.21
N LYS A 52 3.93 13.54 -9.85
CA LYS A 52 3.93 13.17 -11.29
C LYS A 52 3.05 11.96 -11.58
N ALA A 53 2.97 11.01 -10.65
CA ALA A 53 2.09 9.84 -10.76
C ALA A 53 0.62 10.16 -10.44
N GLY A 54 0.28 11.39 -10.03
CA GLY A 54 -1.05 11.76 -9.56
C GLY A 54 -1.40 11.12 -8.22
N ALA A 55 -0.37 10.78 -7.42
CA ALA A 55 -0.55 10.16 -6.11
C ALA A 55 -0.72 11.21 -5.00
N HIS A 56 -1.52 10.85 -4.02
CA HIS A 56 -1.71 11.61 -2.78
C HIS A 56 -1.06 10.86 -1.62
N LEU A 57 -0.39 11.61 -0.74
CA LEU A 57 0.18 11.06 0.48
C LEU A 57 -0.87 11.17 1.59
N ILE A 58 -1.28 10.04 2.15
CA ILE A 58 -2.27 9.96 3.22
C ILE A 58 -1.55 9.66 4.52
N PHE A 59 -1.68 10.55 5.50
CA PHE A 59 -1.03 10.45 6.80
C PHE A 59 -1.99 9.98 7.88
N ARG A 60 -1.48 9.20 8.82
CA ARG A 60 -2.21 8.85 10.05
C ARG A 60 -2.61 10.12 10.80
N GLY A 61 -3.86 10.14 11.29
CA GLY A 61 -4.45 11.29 11.96
C GLY A 61 -5.12 12.31 11.03
N THR A 62 -5.10 12.08 9.71
CA THR A 62 -5.90 12.89 8.75
C THR A 62 -7.26 12.24 8.49
N PRO A 63 -8.28 13.02 8.06
CA PRO A 63 -9.60 12.47 7.74
C PRO A 63 -9.61 11.41 6.62
N ALA A 64 -8.64 11.44 5.72
CA ALA A 64 -8.51 10.47 4.64
C ALA A 64 -7.92 9.12 5.10
N TYR A 65 -7.34 9.05 6.29
CA TYR A 65 -6.72 7.84 6.81
C TYR A 65 -7.80 6.87 7.32
N PRO A 66 -7.77 5.57 6.96
CA PRO A 66 -8.78 4.60 7.36
C PRO A 66 -8.82 4.40 8.88
N ALA A 67 -9.98 4.56 9.49
CA ALA A 67 -10.13 4.40 10.94
C ALA A 67 -9.73 2.99 11.42
N GLY A 68 -10.05 1.94 10.65
CA GLY A 68 -9.69 0.56 10.97
C GLY A 68 -8.19 0.28 11.06
N PHE A 69 -7.33 1.13 10.45
CA PHE A 69 -5.89 0.99 10.60
C PHE A 69 -5.40 1.39 11.99
N ASN A 70 -6.18 2.18 12.74
CA ASN A 70 -5.78 2.58 14.10
C ASN A 70 -5.81 1.42 15.10
N ASP A 71 -6.51 0.33 14.77
CA ASP A 71 -6.58 -0.88 15.60
C ASP A 71 -5.35 -1.80 15.39
N LEU A 72 -4.51 -1.48 14.39
CA LEU A 72 -3.29 -2.23 14.09
C LEU A 72 -2.09 -1.65 14.87
N ASN A 73 -1.32 -2.54 15.51
CA ASN A 73 -0.09 -2.16 16.22
C ASN A 73 1.01 -1.66 15.28
N ASP A 74 0.97 -2.07 14.02
CA ASP A 74 1.91 -1.75 12.95
C ASP A 74 1.27 -0.94 11.81
N ALA A 75 0.24 -0.15 12.15
CA ALA A 75 -0.41 0.73 11.20
C ALA A 75 0.62 1.65 10.51
N PRO A 76 0.60 1.76 9.17
CA PRO A 76 1.53 2.62 8.46
C PRO A 76 1.36 4.08 8.87
N PRO A 77 2.44 4.82 9.17
CA PRO A 77 2.34 6.26 9.50
C PRO A 77 1.82 7.09 8.32
N PHE A 78 2.04 6.64 7.12
CA PHE A 78 1.53 7.19 5.87
C PHE A 78 1.58 6.15 4.74
N PHE A 79 0.85 6.41 3.68
CA PHE A 79 0.94 5.64 2.43
C PHE A 79 0.56 6.50 1.22
N TRP A 80 1.05 6.12 0.05
CA TRP A 80 0.70 6.73 -1.21
C TRP A 80 -0.58 6.11 -1.79
N ALA A 81 -1.46 6.94 -2.34
CA ALA A 81 -2.72 6.51 -2.94
C ALA A 81 -2.96 7.18 -4.30
N VAL A 82 -3.48 6.43 -5.27
CA VAL A 82 -3.91 6.93 -6.58
C VAL A 82 -5.29 6.38 -6.89
N GLY A 83 -6.24 7.23 -7.22
CA GLY A 83 -7.64 6.87 -7.47
C GLY A 83 -8.58 7.47 -6.46
N ASP A 84 -9.68 6.77 -6.14
CA ASP A 84 -10.71 7.24 -5.23
C ASP A 84 -10.43 6.87 -3.76
N PRO A 85 -9.98 7.81 -2.91
CA PRO A 85 -9.68 7.54 -1.52
C PRO A 85 -10.94 7.30 -0.67
N THR A 86 -12.14 7.60 -1.16
CA THR A 86 -13.39 7.35 -0.41
C THR A 86 -13.63 5.87 -0.17
N LEU A 87 -13.07 5.00 -1.03
CA LEU A 87 -13.12 3.55 -0.87
C LEU A 87 -12.49 3.05 0.43
N LEU A 88 -11.54 3.81 1.00
CA LEU A 88 -10.89 3.47 2.28
C LEU A 88 -11.84 3.52 3.50
N HIS A 89 -12.98 4.17 3.35
CA HIS A 89 -13.97 4.33 4.42
C HIS A 89 -15.16 3.37 4.30
N ARG A 90 -15.18 2.54 3.26
CA ARG A 90 -16.20 1.52 3.05
C ARG A 90 -15.77 0.18 3.69
N PRO A 91 -16.72 -0.69 4.07
CA PRO A 91 -16.42 -2.05 4.47
C PRO A 91 -15.57 -2.75 3.41
N THR A 92 -14.43 -3.31 3.80
CA THR A 92 -13.46 -3.90 2.88
C THR A 92 -13.21 -5.35 3.20
N LEU A 93 -13.11 -6.20 2.18
CA LEU A 93 -12.76 -7.61 2.28
C LEU A 93 -11.54 -7.95 1.42
N GLY A 94 -10.56 -8.63 2.01
CA GLY A 94 -9.38 -9.13 1.31
C GLY A 94 -9.70 -10.41 0.54
N LEU A 95 -9.46 -10.43 -0.77
CA LEU A 95 -9.49 -11.64 -1.60
C LEU A 95 -8.09 -11.91 -2.13
N VAL A 96 -7.44 -12.93 -1.60
CA VAL A 96 -6.06 -13.33 -1.97
C VAL A 96 -6.00 -14.80 -2.31
N GLY A 97 -5.07 -15.20 -3.14
CA GLY A 97 -4.92 -16.61 -3.47
C GLY A 97 -3.79 -16.92 -4.45
N ALA A 98 -3.88 -18.10 -5.06
CA ALA A 98 -2.82 -18.62 -5.91
C ALA A 98 -2.58 -17.73 -7.16
N ARG A 99 -1.29 -17.49 -7.45
CA ARG A 99 -0.86 -16.82 -8.69
C ARG A 99 -1.10 -17.67 -9.93
N ASN A 100 -0.95 -18.98 -9.80
CA ASN A 100 -1.27 -19.98 -10.84
C ASN A 100 -2.58 -20.67 -10.47
N ALA A 101 -3.66 -19.89 -10.43
CA ALA A 101 -4.99 -20.38 -10.07
C ALA A 101 -5.60 -21.21 -11.19
N SER A 102 -6.30 -22.28 -10.82
CA SER A 102 -7.13 -23.05 -11.76
C SER A 102 -8.32 -22.21 -12.26
N SER A 103 -8.97 -22.68 -13.33
CA SER A 103 -10.21 -22.06 -13.83
C SER A 103 -11.31 -21.99 -12.76
N LEU A 104 -11.39 -23.01 -11.90
CA LEU A 104 -12.31 -23.01 -10.76
C LEU A 104 -11.93 -21.94 -9.75
N GLY A 105 -10.64 -21.79 -9.40
CA GLY A 105 -10.16 -20.79 -8.45
C GLY A 105 -10.42 -19.37 -8.94
N THR A 106 -10.12 -19.05 -10.20
CA THR A 106 -10.42 -17.73 -10.78
C THR A 106 -11.92 -17.50 -10.95
N GLY A 107 -12.70 -18.55 -11.24
CA GLY A 107 -14.16 -18.49 -11.29
C GLY A 107 -14.76 -18.16 -9.92
N MET A 108 -14.31 -18.83 -8.86
CA MET A 108 -14.76 -18.56 -7.50
C MET A 108 -14.36 -17.17 -7.05
N SER A 109 -13.14 -16.71 -7.37
CA SER A 109 -12.71 -15.35 -7.07
C SER A 109 -13.62 -14.29 -7.70
N ARG A 110 -13.94 -14.45 -8.99
CA ARG A 110 -14.90 -13.56 -9.68
C ARG A 110 -16.27 -13.57 -9.03
N PHE A 111 -16.80 -14.75 -8.76
CA PHE A 111 -18.11 -14.91 -8.12
C PHE A 111 -18.17 -14.19 -6.78
N LEU A 112 -17.19 -14.45 -5.89
CA LEU A 112 -17.13 -13.80 -4.58
C LEU A 112 -16.96 -12.27 -4.71
N ALA A 113 -16.05 -11.81 -5.58
CA ALA A 113 -15.82 -10.38 -5.77
C ALA A 113 -17.08 -9.65 -6.28
N THR A 114 -17.80 -10.24 -7.22
CA THR A 114 -19.06 -9.69 -7.72
C THR A 114 -20.11 -9.65 -6.62
N THR A 115 -20.39 -10.79 -5.98
CA THR A 115 -21.46 -10.90 -4.98
C THR A 115 -21.20 -9.98 -3.78
N LEU A 116 -19.97 -9.97 -3.25
CA LEU A 116 -19.61 -9.11 -2.13
C LEU A 116 -19.61 -7.63 -2.52
N GLY A 117 -19.18 -7.31 -3.75
CA GLY A 117 -19.24 -5.96 -4.27
C GLY A 117 -20.67 -5.44 -4.40
N GLU A 118 -21.61 -6.26 -4.85
CA GLU A 118 -23.05 -5.94 -4.92
C GLU A 118 -23.67 -5.71 -3.53
N GLU A 119 -23.15 -6.42 -2.50
CA GLU A 119 -23.51 -6.19 -1.09
C GLU A 119 -22.84 -4.95 -0.47
N GLY A 120 -22.08 -4.19 -1.25
CA GLY A 120 -21.48 -2.92 -0.83
C GLY A 120 -20.06 -3.01 -0.27
N TYR A 121 -19.44 -4.19 -0.25
CA TYR A 121 -18.04 -4.35 0.16
C TYR A 121 -17.07 -3.89 -0.93
N VAL A 122 -15.97 -3.27 -0.51
CA VAL A 122 -14.82 -3.01 -1.36
C VAL A 122 -13.91 -4.24 -1.36
N ILE A 123 -13.47 -4.66 -2.53
CA ILE A 123 -12.57 -5.81 -2.66
C ILE A 123 -11.12 -5.33 -2.64
N CYS A 124 -10.36 -5.79 -1.64
CA CYS A 124 -8.93 -5.51 -1.49
C CYS A 124 -8.09 -6.71 -1.93
N SER A 125 -7.03 -6.47 -2.72
CA SER A 125 -6.11 -7.53 -3.14
C SER A 125 -4.74 -6.96 -3.55
N GLY A 126 -3.76 -7.83 -3.87
CA GLY A 126 -2.37 -7.47 -4.16
C GLY A 126 -2.04 -7.25 -5.64
N LEU A 127 -3.02 -7.28 -6.54
CA LEU A 127 -2.84 -7.14 -8.00
C LEU A 127 -1.90 -8.21 -8.61
N ALA A 128 -1.66 -9.33 -7.94
CA ALA A 128 -0.90 -10.45 -8.48
C ALA A 128 -1.69 -11.18 -9.59
N ARG A 129 -1.04 -12.11 -10.28
CA ARG A 129 -1.71 -13.01 -11.24
C ARG A 129 -2.74 -13.88 -10.54
N GLY A 130 -3.64 -14.47 -11.29
CA GLY A 130 -4.57 -15.50 -10.83
C GLY A 130 -5.73 -14.96 -10.05
N VAL A 131 -5.86 -15.32 -8.78
CA VAL A 131 -7.00 -14.96 -7.92
C VAL A 131 -7.14 -13.45 -7.80
N ASP A 132 -6.05 -12.72 -7.52
CA ASP A 132 -6.07 -11.27 -7.33
C ASP A 132 -6.56 -10.53 -8.59
N THR A 133 -6.01 -10.91 -9.76
CA THR A 133 -6.43 -10.33 -11.04
C THR A 133 -7.92 -10.57 -11.28
N ALA A 134 -8.42 -11.78 -11.00
CA ALA A 134 -9.83 -12.13 -11.19
C ALA A 134 -10.73 -11.36 -10.24
N ALA A 135 -10.33 -11.18 -8.97
CA ALA A 135 -11.03 -10.40 -7.97
C ALA A 135 -11.16 -8.93 -8.37
N HIS A 136 -10.04 -8.28 -8.70
CA HIS A 136 -10.04 -6.87 -9.12
C HIS A 136 -10.90 -6.63 -10.36
N ALA A 137 -10.74 -7.47 -11.40
CA ALA A 137 -11.48 -7.33 -12.64
C ALA A 137 -13.02 -7.41 -12.43
N ALA A 138 -13.46 -8.24 -11.49
CA ALA A 138 -14.87 -8.39 -11.16
C ALA A 138 -15.41 -7.22 -10.29
N ALA A 139 -14.56 -6.58 -9.48
CA ALA A 139 -14.94 -5.54 -8.54
C ALA A 139 -14.75 -4.11 -9.06
N ILE A 140 -14.30 -3.90 -10.30
CA ILE A 140 -14.08 -2.55 -10.87
C ILE A 140 -15.33 -1.67 -10.76
N GLY A 141 -16.52 -2.21 -11.00
CA GLY A 141 -17.77 -1.45 -10.99
C GLY A 141 -18.35 -1.18 -9.58
N THR A 142 -17.93 -1.93 -8.58
CA THR A 142 -18.48 -1.86 -7.21
C THR A 142 -17.50 -1.23 -6.21
N GLY A 143 -16.20 -1.29 -6.51
CA GLY A 143 -15.10 -0.73 -5.73
C GLY A 143 -14.02 -1.76 -5.42
N THR A 144 -12.77 -1.42 -5.75
CA THR A 144 -11.62 -2.28 -5.47
C THR A 144 -10.38 -1.47 -5.08
N ILE A 145 -9.59 -2.01 -4.15
CA ILE A 145 -8.34 -1.44 -3.65
C ILE A 145 -7.21 -2.41 -3.96
N ALA A 146 -6.20 -1.94 -4.70
CA ALA A 146 -5.00 -2.74 -4.95
C ALA A 146 -3.84 -2.26 -4.06
N VAL A 147 -3.28 -3.18 -3.27
CA VAL A 147 -2.13 -2.93 -2.39
C VAL A 147 -0.87 -3.36 -3.12
N LEU A 148 0.00 -2.39 -3.41
CA LEU A 148 1.18 -2.60 -4.24
C LEU A 148 2.45 -2.75 -3.39
N GLY A 149 3.38 -3.58 -3.85
CA GLY A 149 4.70 -3.73 -3.23
C GLY A 149 5.81 -2.86 -3.86
N GLY A 150 5.50 -2.14 -4.94
CA GLY A 150 6.39 -1.21 -5.64
C GLY A 150 5.76 0.17 -5.78
N GLY A 151 6.32 1.06 -6.60
CA GLY A 151 5.72 2.38 -6.86
C GLY A 151 4.32 2.25 -7.49
N VAL A 152 3.41 3.19 -7.21
CA VAL A 152 2.08 3.24 -7.85
C VAL A 152 2.17 3.54 -9.37
N ASP A 153 3.32 3.91 -9.85
CA ASP A 153 3.69 4.08 -11.27
C ASP A 153 4.34 2.81 -11.87
N VAL A 154 4.61 1.79 -11.05
CA VAL A 154 5.25 0.55 -11.48
C VAL A 154 4.20 -0.53 -11.67
N VAL A 155 3.96 -0.90 -12.92
CA VAL A 155 3.01 -1.97 -13.26
C VAL A 155 3.68 -3.32 -13.12
N TYR A 156 3.24 -4.10 -12.13
CA TYR A 156 3.66 -5.48 -11.96
C TYR A 156 2.48 -6.35 -11.46
N PRO A 157 2.23 -7.50 -12.11
CA PRO A 157 2.87 -7.99 -13.33
C PRO A 157 2.46 -7.19 -14.58
N ALA A 158 3.29 -7.19 -15.64
CA ALA A 158 3.07 -6.38 -16.84
C ALA A 158 1.74 -6.70 -17.56
N GLU A 159 1.27 -7.93 -17.49
CA GLU A 159 -0.02 -8.36 -18.04
C GLU A 159 -1.21 -7.66 -17.40
N ASN A 160 -1.07 -7.14 -16.18
CA ASN A 160 -2.12 -6.40 -15.48
C ASN A 160 -2.11 -4.89 -15.79
N ALA A 161 -1.37 -4.43 -16.81
CA ALA A 161 -1.27 -3.01 -17.15
C ALA A 161 -2.61 -2.35 -17.45
N GLN A 162 -3.50 -3.05 -18.16
CA GLN A 162 -4.84 -2.55 -18.45
C GLN A 162 -5.70 -2.49 -17.18
N LEU A 163 -5.68 -3.54 -16.37
CA LEU A 163 -6.40 -3.59 -15.10
C LEU A 163 -5.90 -2.52 -14.13
N THR A 164 -4.60 -2.30 -14.05
CA THR A 164 -4.01 -1.22 -13.23
C THR A 164 -4.57 0.15 -13.64
N ARG A 165 -4.69 0.43 -14.95
CA ARG A 165 -5.31 1.69 -15.44
C ARG A 165 -6.76 1.79 -15.02
N GLN A 166 -7.54 0.72 -15.17
CA GLN A 166 -8.95 0.69 -14.75
C GLN A 166 -9.10 0.93 -13.24
N ILE A 167 -8.22 0.34 -12.42
CA ILE A 167 -8.23 0.58 -10.96
C ILE A 167 -7.87 2.04 -10.63
N ARG A 168 -6.93 2.66 -11.36
CA ARG A 168 -6.60 4.09 -11.16
C ARG A 168 -7.78 5.01 -11.47
N GLU A 169 -8.63 4.64 -12.41
CA GLU A 169 -9.77 5.45 -12.86
C GLU A 169 -11.02 5.20 -12.01
N ASN A 170 -11.24 3.98 -11.53
CA ASN A 170 -12.50 3.54 -10.91
C ASN A 170 -12.34 2.86 -9.54
N GLY A 171 -11.13 2.76 -9.04
CA GLY A 171 -10.76 2.11 -7.79
C GLY A 171 -9.68 2.89 -7.07
N LEU A 172 -8.84 2.19 -6.29
CA LEU A 172 -7.73 2.78 -5.56
C LEU A 172 -6.48 1.89 -5.64
N LEU A 173 -5.34 2.50 -5.94
CA LEU A 173 -4.02 1.89 -5.77
C LEU A 173 -3.39 2.46 -4.50
N ILE A 174 -2.88 1.63 -3.62
CA ILE A 174 -2.13 2.07 -2.44
C ILE A 174 -0.73 1.46 -2.41
N LEU A 175 0.21 2.23 -1.87
CA LEU A 175 1.60 1.82 -1.65
C LEU A 175 2.01 2.18 -0.24
N ASN A 176 2.33 1.17 0.56
CA ASN A 176 2.73 1.31 1.96
C ASN A 176 4.26 1.24 2.17
N ASN A 177 5.05 1.18 1.10
CA ASN A 177 6.51 1.10 1.18
C ASN A 177 7.15 2.36 0.58
N PRO A 178 8.44 2.62 0.88
CA PRO A 178 9.22 3.60 0.15
C PRO A 178 9.12 3.33 -1.35
N TRP A 179 9.03 4.40 -2.14
CA TRP A 179 8.83 4.31 -3.57
C TRP A 179 10.05 3.73 -4.28
N GLU A 180 10.05 2.43 -4.51
CA GLU A 180 11.13 1.76 -5.22
C GLU A 180 10.83 1.69 -6.73
N PRO A 181 11.75 2.16 -7.59
CA PRO A 181 11.57 2.15 -9.05
C PRO A 181 11.61 0.75 -9.65
N ASN A 182 12.15 -0.23 -8.91
CA ASN A 182 12.27 -1.61 -9.37
C ASN A 182 12.03 -2.54 -8.19
N PRO A 183 10.78 -3.01 -7.99
CA PRO A 183 10.50 -3.95 -6.92
C PRO A 183 11.34 -5.20 -7.18
N LYS A 184 12.38 -5.38 -6.39
CA LYS A 184 13.11 -6.65 -6.35
C LYS A 184 12.06 -7.73 -6.14
N ARG A 185 12.18 -8.84 -6.87
CA ARG A 185 11.29 -10.01 -6.78
C ARG A 185 11.12 -10.46 -5.32
N GLY A 186 10.22 -9.87 -4.62
CA GLY A 186 9.92 -10.17 -3.22
C GLY A 186 8.63 -9.43 -2.88
N ILE A 187 7.65 -10.20 -2.48
CA ILE A 187 6.46 -9.69 -1.83
C ILE A 187 6.97 -8.84 -0.67
N SER A 188 6.57 -7.57 -0.60
CA SER A 188 6.73 -6.81 0.62
C SER A 188 6.13 -7.67 1.76
N PRO A 189 6.85 -7.89 2.87
CA PRO A 189 6.29 -8.62 4.01
C PRO A 189 5.02 -7.95 4.56
N TYR A 190 4.73 -6.73 4.14
CA TYR A 190 3.56 -5.94 4.52
C TYR A 190 2.40 -6.00 3.51
N ALA A 191 2.53 -6.75 2.41
CA ALA A 191 1.44 -6.92 1.43
C ALA A 191 0.48 -8.08 1.79
N ILE A 192 0.60 -8.62 2.99
CA ILE A 192 -0.26 -9.68 3.51
C ILE A 192 -0.67 -9.24 4.92
N GLY A 193 -1.71 -8.48 5.00
CA GLY A 193 -2.46 -8.22 6.23
C GLY A 193 -3.76 -8.97 6.19
#